data_251a39910adf31e148f60e48049ee38b
#
_entry.id   251a39910adf31e148f60e48049ee38b
#
_cell.length_a   1.000
_cell.length_b   1.000
_cell.length_c   1.000
_cell.angle_alpha   90.00
_cell.angle_beta   90.00
_cell.angle_gamma   90.00
#
_symmetry.space_group_name_H-M   'P 1'
#
loop_
_entity.id
_entity.type
_entity.pdbx_description
1 polymer ?
#
loop_
_entity_poly.entity_id
_entity_poly.type
_entity_poly.pdbx_seq_one_letter_code
_entity_poly.pdbx_strand_id
1 'polypeptide(L)'
;MIKINTIQHYLSMSGIRITVSDVSSAAAKVQELHHLPALTAVIVGKILAGTSVLATDFKNHEGISILWQTNSILGSIHTDAYEGYFIRGYVDTADDNLPVTSHNEKLLISDKAQLTVTRYSLVRTPYSSRINLSFGNISECLGPVSYTHLRAHETEADL
;
A
#
# COMPACT_ATOMS: atom_id res chain seq x y z
N MET A 1 2.66 15.31 -1.54
CA MET A 1 2.25 14.18 -2.40
C MET A 1 3.07 14.18 -3.67
N ILE A 2 3.46 13.00 -4.15
CA ILE A 2 4.27 12.83 -5.35
C ILE A 2 3.38 12.19 -6.40
N LYS A 3 3.45 12.69 -7.65
CA LYS A 3 2.70 12.09 -8.75
C LYS A 3 3.29 10.73 -9.09
N ILE A 4 2.44 9.74 -9.29
CA ILE A 4 2.83 8.41 -9.78
C ILE A 4 3.44 8.58 -11.18
N ASN A 5 4.54 7.88 -11.47
CA ASN A 5 5.24 8.01 -12.74
C ASN A 5 4.33 7.62 -13.91
N THR A 6 3.83 6.38 -13.86
CA THR A 6 2.88 5.89 -14.87
C THR A 6 1.91 4.89 -14.24
N ILE A 7 0.67 4.89 -14.74
CA ILE A 7 -0.30 3.82 -14.53
C ILE A 7 -0.78 3.37 -15.90
N GLN A 8 -0.74 2.08 -16.13
CA GLN A 8 -1.17 1.45 -17.38
C GLN A 8 -2.23 0.39 -17.09
N HIS A 9 -3.31 0.43 -17.85
CA HIS A 9 -4.38 -0.55 -17.77
C HIS A 9 -4.45 -1.34 -19.07
N TYR A 10 -4.52 -2.64 -18.95
CA TYR A 10 -4.69 -3.56 -20.06
C TYR A 10 -5.98 -4.35 -19.82
N LEU A 11 -6.77 -4.52 -20.86
CA LEU A 11 -7.96 -5.36 -20.84
C LEU A 11 -7.79 -6.47 -21.86
N SER A 12 -7.87 -7.71 -21.42
CA SER A 12 -7.86 -8.85 -22.33
C SER A 12 -9.23 -9.02 -23.01
N MET A 13 -9.25 -9.74 -24.13
CA MET A 13 -10.51 -10.08 -24.82
C MET A 13 -11.44 -10.94 -23.94
N SER A 14 -10.91 -11.66 -22.96
CA SER A 14 -11.67 -12.44 -21.97
C SER A 14 -12.17 -11.62 -20.77
N GLY A 15 -11.97 -10.29 -20.76
CA GLY A 15 -12.44 -9.42 -19.70
C GLY A 15 -11.51 -9.29 -18.49
N ILE A 16 -10.29 -9.85 -18.55
CA ILE A 16 -9.30 -9.70 -17.47
C ILE A 16 -8.67 -8.32 -17.57
N ARG A 17 -8.73 -7.54 -16.49
CA ARG A 17 -8.02 -6.26 -16.37
C ARG A 17 -6.70 -6.46 -15.64
N ILE A 18 -5.63 -5.94 -16.23
CA ILE A 18 -4.30 -5.89 -15.63
C ILE A 18 -3.95 -4.42 -15.43
N THR A 19 -3.54 -4.07 -14.23
CA THR A 19 -3.05 -2.73 -13.89
C THR A 19 -1.58 -2.80 -13.53
N VAL A 20 -0.78 -1.94 -14.13
CA VAL A 20 0.65 -1.81 -13.86
C VAL A 20 0.91 -0.38 -13.40
N SER A 21 1.60 -0.23 -12.28
CA SER A 21 1.97 1.08 -11.72
C SER A 21 3.47 1.18 -11.50
N ASP A 22 4.06 2.26 -11.98
CA ASP A 22 5.44 2.66 -11.68
C ASP A 22 5.43 3.78 -10.64
N VAL A 23 5.95 3.49 -9.46
CA VAL A 23 6.08 4.41 -8.32
C VAL A 23 7.54 4.69 -7.97
N SER A 24 8.48 4.43 -8.89
CA SER A 24 9.92 4.50 -8.62
C SER A 24 10.36 5.87 -8.08
N SER A 25 9.83 6.98 -8.62
CA SER A 25 10.18 8.32 -8.12
C SER A 25 9.63 8.57 -6.72
N ALA A 26 8.44 8.05 -6.40
CA ALA A 26 7.87 8.18 -5.07
C ALA A 26 8.69 7.38 -4.05
N ALA A 27 9.05 6.15 -4.38
CA ALA A 27 9.88 5.29 -3.54
C ALA A 27 11.27 5.91 -3.28
N ALA A 28 11.93 6.43 -4.34
CA ALA A 28 13.21 7.12 -4.22
C ALA A 28 13.10 8.37 -3.33
N LYS A 29 12.01 9.13 -3.46
CA LYS A 29 11.80 10.32 -2.63
C LYS A 29 11.54 9.98 -1.16
N VAL A 30 10.80 8.93 -0.87
CA VAL A 30 10.61 8.42 0.50
C VAL A 30 11.94 7.94 1.09
N GLN A 31 12.74 7.20 0.30
CA GLN A 31 14.07 6.77 0.72
C GLN A 31 14.97 7.95 1.10
N GLU A 32 15.02 8.98 0.26
CA GLU A 32 15.80 10.19 0.49
C GLU A 32 15.37 10.93 1.75
N LEU A 33 14.06 11.19 1.88
CA LEU A 33 13.50 11.98 2.99
C LEU A 33 13.62 11.31 4.35
N HIS A 34 13.54 9.99 4.40
CA HIS A 34 13.59 9.20 5.62
C HIS A 34 14.94 8.50 5.84
N HIS A 35 15.92 8.75 4.96
CA HIS A 35 17.26 8.12 5.02
C HIS A 35 17.21 6.59 5.13
N LEU A 36 16.28 5.96 4.40
CA LEU A 36 16.01 4.53 4.53
C LEU A 36 17.13 3.68 3.92
N PRO A 37 17.54 2.58 4.59
CA PRO A 37 18.39 1.56 3.99
C PRO A 37 17.73 0.95 2.74
N ALA A 38 18.54 0.41 1.83
CA ALA A 38 18.07 -0.08 0.54
C ALA A 38 16.95 -1.12 0.65
N LEU A 39 17.05 -2.09 1.58
CA LEU A 39 16.02 -3.10 1.78
C LEU A 39 14.69 -2.48 2.23
N THR A 40 14.73 -1.57 3.20
CA THR A 40 13.54 -0.86 3.68
C THR A 40 12.90 -0.04 2.56
N ALA A 41 13.71 0.63 1.74
CA ALA A 41 13.21 1.39 0.59
C ALA A 41 12.50 0.49 -0.43
N VAL A 42 13.02 -0.72 -0.69
CA VAL A 42 12.36 -1.72 -1.56
C VAL A 42 11.02 -2.16 -0.98
N ILE A 43 10.96 -2.43 0.34
CA ILE A 43 9.71 -2.79 1.02
C ILE A 43 8.67 -1.68 0.89
N VAL A 44 9.05 -0.45 1.21
CA VAL A 44 8.18 0.73 1.08
C VAL A 44 7.74 0.92 -0.36
N GLY A 45 8.64 0.75 -1.33
CA GLY A 45 8.32 0.83 -2.76
C GLY A 45 7.26 -0.19 -3.18
N LYS A 46 7.37 -1.45 -2.72
CA LYS A 46 6.34 -2.48 -2.98
C LYS A 46 4.97 -2.11 -2.38
N ILE A 47 4.97 -1.58 -1.16
CA ILE A 47 3.75 -1.13 -0.49
C ILE A 47 3.12 0.05 -1.23
N LEU A 48 3.93 1.03 -1.63
CA LEU A 48 3.48 2.16 -2.43
C LEU A 48 2.87 1.71 -3.76
N ALA A 49 3.51 0.78 -4.47
CA ALA A 49 2.99 0.22 -5.71
C ALA A 49 1.63 -0.44 -5.50
N GLY A 50 1.50 -1.28 -4.46
CA GLY A 50 0.22 -1.91 -4.11
C GLY A 50 -0.86 -0.90 -3.77
N THR A 51 -0.55 0.12 -2.96
CA THR A 51 -1.48 1.19 -2.60
C THR A 51 -1.95 1.95 -3.84
N SER A 52 -1.06 2.24 -4.78
CA SER A 52 -1.39 2.93 -6.03
C SER A 52 -2.34 2.10 -6.91
N VAL A 53 -2.10 0.80 -7.01
CA VAL A 53 -2.97 -0.11 -7.79
C VAL A 53 -4.37 -0.19 -7.17
N LEU A 54 -4.47 -0.30 -5.83
CA LEU A 54 -5.75 -0.32 -5.13
C LEU A 54 -6.56 0.97 -5.30
N ALA A 55 -5.87 2.10 -5.50
CA ALA A 55 -6.51 3.41 -5.67
C ALA A 55 -6.93 3.70 -7.11
N THR A 56 -6.62 2.85 -8.09
CA THR A 56 -6.90 3.14 -9.52
C THR A 56 -8.39 3.19 -9.86
N ASP A 57 -9.25 2.58 -9.05
CA ASP A 57 -10.69 2.57 -9.26
C ASP A 57 -11.41 3.72 -8.54
N PHE A 58 -10.69 4.51 -7.78
CA PHE A 58 -11.25 5.62 -7.03
C PHE A 58 -11.57 6.82 -7.92
N LYS A 59 -12.72 7.42 -7.66
CA LYS A 59 -13.26 8.56 -8.37
C LYS A 59 -13.81 9.57 -7.36
N ASN A 60 -14.13 10.77 -7.83
CA ASN A 60 -14.88 11.76 -7.03
C ASN A 60 -14.19 12.10 -5.70
N HIS A 61 -12.89 12.37 -5.76
CA HIS A 61 -12.11 12.75 -4.57
C HIS A 61 -12.05 11.66 -3.49
N GLU A 62 -12.00 10.42 -3.91
CA GLU A 62 -11.76 9.29 -3.02
C GLU A 62 -10.27 9.00 -2.87
N GLY A 63 -9.91 8.46 -1.72
CA GLY A 63 -8.55 8.04 -1.41
C GLY A 63 -8.52 6.81 -0.52
N ILE A 64 -7.33 6.24 -0.41
CA ILE A 64 -7.02 5.11 0.47
C ILE A 64 -5.82 5.46 1.33
N SER A 65 -5.92 5.13 2.61
CA SER A 65 -4.81 5.16 3.56
C SER A 65 -4.56 3.75 4.06
N ILE A 66 -3.32 3.32 4.01
CA ILE A 66 -2.91 1.99 4.47
C ILE A 66 -1.83 2.17 5.53
N LEU A 67 -2.14 1.68 6.73
CA LEU A 67 -1.21 1.61 7.85
C LEU A 67 -0.75 0.16 8.02
N TRP A 68 0.54 -0.08 7.85
CA TRP A 68 1.21 -1.34 8.13
C TRP A 68 1.90 -1.26 9.48
N GLN A 69 1.39 -1.99 10.46
CA GLN A 69 2.05 -2.18 11.75
C GLN A 69 2.86 -3.48 11.66
N THR A 70 4.17 -3.35 11.49
CA THR A 70 5.03 -4.51 11.18
C THR A 70 5.30 -5.41 12.39
N ASN A 71 5.08 -4.88 13.61
CA ASN A 71 5.45 -5.52 14.88
C ASN A 71 6.90 -6.02 14.89
N SER A 72 7.79 -5.22 14.31
CA SER A 72 9.23 -5.45 14.21
C SER A 72 10.00 -4.14 14.37
N ILE A 73 11.32 -4.17 14.20
CA ILE A 73 12.18 -2.98 14.24
C ILE A 73 11.82 -1.93 13.19
N LEU A 74 11.15 -2.31 12.12
CA LEU A 74 10.68 -1.38 11.10
C LEU A 74 9.53 -0.48 11.59
N GLY A 75 8.84 -0.85 12.68
CA GLY A 75 7.78 -0.05 13.25
C GLY A 75 6.53 -0.01 12.39
N SER A 76 6.16 1.16 11.88
CA SER A 76 4.98 1.28 11.02
C SER A 76 5.30 1.97 9.69
N ILE A 77 4.56 1.57 8.65
CA ILE A 77 4.62 2.18 7.32
C ILE A 77 3.25 2.72 7.00
N HIS A 78 3.19 4.00 6.65
CA HIS A 78 1.97 4.67 6.22
C HIS A 78 2.06 4.96 4.73
N THR A 79 1.04 4.58 3.99
CA THR A 79 0.92 4.93 2.58
C THR A 79 -0.48 5.43 2.28
N ASP A 80 -0.57 6.50 1.52
CA ASP A 80 -1.84 7.06 1.06
C ASP A 80 -1.81 7.20 -0.46
N ALA A 81 -2.93 6.95 -1.10
CA ALA A 81 -3.14 7.27 -2.50
C ALA A 81 -4.47 7.99 -2.67
N TYR A 82 -4.49 8.95 -3.57
CA TYR A 82 -5.63 9.81 -3.83
C TYR A 82 -5.92 9.85 -5.32
N GLU A 83 -7.14 9.55 -5.70
CA GLU A 83 -7.59 9.50 -7.10
C GLU A 83 -6.71 8.64 -8.03
N GLY A 84 -5.98 7.68 -7.46
CA GLY A 84 -5.07 6.80 -8.20
C GLY A 84 -3.82 7.45 -8.78
N TYR A 85 -3.66 8.77 -8.69
CA TYR A 85 -2.57 9.51 -9.35
C TYR A 85 -1.56 10.12 -8.39
N PHE A 86 -1.95 10.37 -7.15
CA PHE A 86 -1.10 10.94 -6.13
C PHE A 86 -0.85 9.94 -5.03
N ILE A 87 0.41 9.81 -4.64
CA ILE A 87 0.82 8.87 -3.61
C ILE A 87 1.79 9.56 -2.64
N ARG A 88 1.74 9.14 -1.40
CA ARG A 88 2.75 9.44 -0.39
C ARG A 88 2.97 8.26 0.51
N GLY A 89 4.13 8.22 1.14
CA GLY A 89 4.44 7.25 2.17
C GLY A 89 5.44 7.82 3.15
N TYR A 90 5.39 7.31 4.37
CA TYR A 90 6.43 7.53 5.36
C TYR A 90 6.58 6.29 6.24
N VAL A 91 7.73 6.21 6.89
CA VAL A 91 8.08 5.13 7.81
C VAL A 91 8.31 5.75 9.18
N ASP A 92 7.67 5.17 10.18
CA ASP A 92 7.91 5.48 11.59
C ASP A 92 8.63 4.28 12.21
N THR A 93 9.97 4.37 12.25
CA THR A 93 10.84 3.28 12.69
C THR A 93 10.81 3.10 14.19
N ALA A 94 10.74 1.86 14.64
CA ALA A 94 10.87 1.53 16.06
C ALA A 94 12.33 1.57 16.54
N ASP A 95 13.29 1.47 15.62
CA ASP A 95 14.73 1.50 15.89
C ASP A 95 15.47 2.19 14.74
N ASP A 96 16.38 3.09 15.06
CA ASP A 96 17.22 3.80 14.08
C ASP A 96 18.27 2.88 13.43
N ASN A 97 18.54 1.71 14.04
CA ASN A 97 19.51 0.73 13.55
C ASN A 97 18.90 -0.30 12.60
N LEU A 98 18.20 0.13 11.57
CA LEU A 98 17.67 -0.78 10.57
C LEU A 98 18.80 -1.54 9.85
N PRO A 99 18.66 -2.87 9.61
CA PRO A 99 19.70 -3.66 8.98
C PRO A 99 19.92 -3.22 7.54
N VAL A 100 21.17 -2.84 7.24
CA VAL A 100 21.58 -2.33 5.92
C VAL A 100 21.72 -3.46 4.89
N THR A 101 22.02 -4.67 5.34
CA THR A 101 22.50 -5.78 4.48
C THR A 101 21.61 -7.02 4.46
N SER A 102 20.47 -7.02 5.14
CA SER A 102 19.57 -8.19 5.11
C SER A 102 18.81 -8.29 3.80
N HIS A 103 18.80 -9.47 3.19
CA HIS A 103 17.98 -9.79 2.02
C HIS A 103 16.65 -10.46 2.40
N ASN A 104 16.35 -10.57 3.68
CA ASN A 104 15.20 -11.28 4.19
C ASN A 104 14.12 -10.32 4.71
N GLU A 105 13.08 -10.09 3.90
CA GLU A 105 11.94 -9.25 4.27
C GLU A 105 11.23 -9.71 5.55
N LYS A 106 11.29 -11.02 5.88
CA LYS A 106 10.70 -11.58 7.10
C LYS A 106 11.30 -11.03 8.40
N LEU A 107 12.52 -10.50 8.36
CA LEU A 107 13.13 -9.84 9.51
C LEU A 107 12.51 -8.47 9.79
N LEU A 108 11.96 -7.83 8.78
CA LEU A 108 11.39 -6.50 8.84
C LEU A 108 9.87 -6.49 8.98
N ILE A 109 9.21 -7.62 8.68
CA ILE A 109 7.75 -7.77 8.81
C ILE A 109 7.48 -9.06 9.58
N SER A 110 6.95 -8.91 10.78
CA SER A 110 6.57 -10.03 11.64
C SER A 110 5.36 -10.78 11.09
N ASP A 111 5.24 -12.05 11.43
CA ASP A 111 4.04 -12.88 11.23
C ASP A 111 2.81 -12.40 12.03
N LYS A 112 3.01 -11.47 12.97
CA LYS A 112 1.97 -10.80 13.74
C LYS A 112 1.68 -9.37 13.25
N ALA A 113 2.17 -9.03 12.06
CA ALA A 113 1.92 -7.72 11.48
C ALA A 113 0.42 -7.50 11.23
N GLN A 114 -0.01 -6.25 11.31
CA GLN A 114 -1.39 -5.85 11.07
C GLN A 114 -1.45 -4.79 9.97
N LEU A 115 -2.49 -4.88 9.18
CA LEU A 115 -2.80 -3.94 8.14
C LEU A 115 -4.13 -3.27 8.45
N THR A 116 -4.15 -1.95 8.55
CA THR A 116 -5.38 -1.16 8.60
C THR A 116 -5.53 -0.41 7.29
N VAL A 117 -6.65 -0.63 6.63
CA VAL A 117 -6.99 0.04 5.37
C VAL A 117 -8.17 0.95 5.62
N THR A 118 -8.01 2.22 5.30
CA THR A 118 -9.07 3.23 5.42
C THR A 118 -9.34 3.82 4.05
N ARG A 119 -10.58 3.68 3.59
CA ARG A 119 -11.08 4.40 2.42
C ARG A 119 -11.77 5.68 2.90
N TYR A 120 -11.48 6.78 2.26
CA TYR A 120 -12.08 8.08 2.56
C TYR A 120 -12.57 8.77 1.30
N SER A 121 -13.57 9.61 1.47
CA SER A 121 -14.20 10.38 0.41
C SER A 121 -14.69 11.69 0.99
N LEU A 122 -14.80 12.74 0.18
CA LEU A 122 -15.40 14.02 0.61
C LEU A 122 -16.91 13.92 0.85
N VAL A 123 -17.57 12.89 0.31
CA VAL A 123 -19.03 12.77 0.32
C VAL A 123 -19.56 11.60 1.14
N ARG A 124 -18.68 10.74 1.67
CA ARG A 124 -19.04 9.54 2.44
C ARG A 124 -18.26 9.45 3.74
N THR A 125 -18.84 8.80 4.74
CA THR A 125 -18.15 8.48 5.98
C THR A 125 -16.95 7.56 5.68
N PRO A 126 -15.76 7.83 6.24
CA PRO A 126 -14.61 6.94 6.07
C PRO A 126 -14.93 5.54 6.58
N TYR A 127 -14.48 4.55 5.82
CA TYR A 127 -14.60 3.15 6.18
C TYR A 127 -13.21 2.56 6.42
N SER A 128 -13.03 1.88 7.56
CA SER A 128 -11.76 1.23 7.91
C SER A 128 -11.97 -0.26 8.14
N SER A 129 -11.03 -1.07 7.61
CA SER A 129 -10.93 -2.49 7.90
C SER A 129 -9.53 -2.83 8.41
N ARG A 130 -9.46 -3.85 9.28
CA ARG A 130 -8.21 -4.34 9.84
C ARG A 130 -8.02 -5.81 9.47
N ILE A 131 -6.82 -6.15 9.03
CA ILE A 131 -6.43 -7.49 8.59
C ILE A 131 -5.18 -7.89 9.36
N ASN A 132 -5.20 -9.06 9.99
CA ASN A 132 -3.99 -9.66 10.55
C ASN A 132 -3.24 -10.36 9.43
N LEU A 133 -1.95 -10.07 9.31
CA LEU A 133 -1.10 -10.64 8.28
C LEU A 133 -0.48 -11.94 8.82
N SER A 134 -0.70 -13.02 8.10
CA SER A 134 -0.12 -14.34 8.43
C SER A 134 1.10 -14.67 7.55
N PHE A 135 1.55 -13.72 6.74
CA PHE A 135 2.51 -13.98 5.66
C PHE A 135 3.71 -13.05 5.76
N GLY A 136 4.89 -13.61 5.56
CA GLY A 136 6.15 -12.84 5.51
C GLY A 136 6.45 -12.20 4.14
N ASN A 137 5.43 -12.00 3.29
CA ASN A 137 5.60 -11.43 1.95
C ASN A 137 4.52 -10.37 1.67
N ILE A 138 4.96 -9.17 1.30
CA ILE A 138 4.08 -8.02 1.03
C ILE A 138 3.07 -8.32 -0.09
N SER A 139 3.50 -9.00 -1.15
CA SER A 139 2.63 -9.30 -2.30
C SER A 139 1.46 -10.19 -1.92
N GLU A 140 1.67 -11.16 -1.02
CA GLU A 140 0.63 -12.04 -0.51
C GLU A 140 -0.32 -11.31 0.45
N CYS A 141 0.18 -10.29 1.16
CA CYS A 141 -0.62 -9.48 2.07
C CYS A 141 -1.61 -8.55 1.34
N LEU A 142 -1.31 -8.15 0.11
CA LEU A 142 -2.17 -7.24 -0.67
C LEU A 142 -3.39 -7.94 -1.28
N GLY A 143 -3.33 -9.25 -1.51
CA GLY A 143 -4.46 -10.03 -2.04
C GLY A 143 -5.74 -9.94 -1.19
N PRO A 144 -5.69 -10.23 0.12
CA PRO A 144 -6.85 -10.08 1.02
C PRO A 144 -7.41 -8.66 1.07
N VAL A 145 -6.56 -7.63 0.93
CA VAL A 145 -7.00 -6.22 0.89
C VAL A 145 -7.91 -5.97 -0.30
N SER A 146 -7.49 -6.41 -1.49
CA SER A 146 -8.29 -6.27 -2.72
C SER A 146 -9.65 -6.94 -2.57
N TYR A 147 -9.69 -8.15 -2.00
CA TYR A 147 -10.92 -8.91 -1.83
C TYR A 147 -11.90 -8.26 -0.85
N THR A 148 -11.44 -7.79 0.31
CA THR A 148 -12.30 -7.17 1.32
C THR A 148 -12.85 -5.82 0.86
N HIS A 149 -12.07 -5.03 0.11
CA HIS A 149 -12.50 -3.74 -0.39
C HIS A 149 -13.39 -3.80 -1.62
N LEU A 150 -13.20 -4.79 -2.50
CA LEU A 150 -14.05 -4.98 -3.69
C LEU A 150 -15.44 -5.52 -3.32
N ARG A 151 -15.54 -6.47 -2.39
CA ARG A 151 -16.84 -7.03 -1.98
C ARG A 151 -17.72 -6.09 -1.17
N ALA A 152 -17.16 -5.21 -0.37
CA ALA A 152 -17.95 -4.21 0.36
C ALA A 152 -18.73 -3.28 -0.60
N HIS A 153 -18.31 -3.21 -1.86
CA HIS A 153 -18.95 -2.39 -2.87
C HIS A 153 -20.12 -3.09 -3.57
N GLU A 154 -20.09 -4.42 -3.68
CA GLU A 154 -21.16 -5.19 -4.35
C GLU A 154 -22.42 -5.30 -3.46
N THR A 155 -22.24 -5.33 -2.14
CA THR A 155 -23.35 -5.43 -1.18
C THR A 155 -24.12 -4.13 -0.98
N GLU A 156 -23.55 -2.96 -1.28
CA GLU A 156 -24.25 -1.67 -1.21
C GLU A 156 -24.98 -1.28 -2.52
N ALA A 157 -24.67 -1.92 -3.63
CA ALA A 157 -25.29 -1.64 -4.91
C ALA A 157 -26.60 -2.43 -5.15
N ASP A 158 -26.89 -3.44 -4.31
CA ASP A 158 -28.06 -4.31 -4.39
C ASP A 158 -29.16 -3.99 -3.36
N LEU A 159 -29.08 -2.84 -2.67
CA LEU A 159 -30.10 -2.29 -1.79
C LEU A 159 -30.58 -0.92 -2.28
#